data_ebe40ab4be2f6c215328c6ea45baa35b
#
_entry.id   ebe40ab4be2f6c215328c6ea45baa35b
#
_cell.length_a   1.000
_cell.length_b   1.000
_cell.length_c   1.000
_cell.angle_alpha   90.00
_cell.angle_beta   90.00
_cell.angle_gamma   90.00
#
_symmetry.space_group_name_H-M   'P 1'
#
loop_
_entity.id
_entity.type
_entity.pdbx_description
1 polymer ?
#
loop_
_entity_poly.entity_id
_entity_poly.type
_entity_poly.pdbx_seq_one_letter_code
_entity_poly.pdbx_strand_id
1 'polypeptide(L)'
;MNTNKKNANNLKVSVLMPVYKTPEKFLREAIESILNQTFTDFEFLILDDYPEEPVEKIVRSYTDTRIKYARNPKNLGIANSRNKLIDMAQGEYLAVMDHDDIALPERFAKQVAFLDSHPDVGVVGTWYERFPNFKIKKRYVIDSQIKRDLMYNCSILHPSSMIRKSVLLNNNIRYETEFSPAEDYALWIRLIGKTKFANIPEVLQKYRDYANNTSKTQAKKMQETTIKIREIAVKNYPQLADRSSAIKTCKFLGIPIIKRKYKGCNTKDTYLGLLKIRTEEPIITFDTANLPIYIINFNRLSYLKQIIKMLEEYGLHNIHIIDNVSTYPPMIEYLKHTPYTVHHMDRNYGHMVFFLADEFKNVREKEYYALTDPDVIAIDDCPFDFMDYFYRILQQYPKFNKVGFSLKTDDIDGTATAKELLIKWESQYYKKRLNNFAPYLYASSIDTTFAVYRPQKEWKNKSFYKAIRTGYPYEARHLPWYKDLFDLSEEDKFYAKTDCGSGNWNNTSQLEQIRECLNSKTVDFWWENIFSIKKSYRRTIIRILGCKFTFNREMPGD
;
A
#
# COMPACT_ATOMS: atom_id res chain seq x y z
N MET A 1 19.85 35.16 -31.86
CA MET A 1 20.70 33.94 -32.03
C MET A 1 20.44 33.04 -30.84
N ASN A 2 19.47 32.13 -30.96
CA ASN A 2 19.16 31.13 -29.95
C ASN A 2 19.95 29.87 -30.29
N THR A 3 21.03 29.67 -29.61
CA THR A 3 21.79 28.41 -29.70
C THR A 3 21.08 27.36 -28.84
N ASN A 4 20.29 26.49 -29.49
CA ASN A 4 19.86 25.23 -28.95
C ASN A 4 21.10 24.42 -28.56
N LYS A 5 21.49 24.39 -27.29
CA LYS A 5 22.35 23.36 -26.75
C LYS A 5 21.54 22.07 -26.81
N LYS A 6 21.77 21.23 -27.83
CA LYS A 6 21.43 19.82 -27.81
C LYS A 6 22.07 19.23 -26.55
N ASN A 7 21.22 18.82 -25.60
CA ASN A 7 21.65 18.02 -24.45
C ASN A 7 22.44 16.82 -25.00
N ALA A 8 23.62 16.60 -24.47
CA ALA A 8 24.38 15.39 -24.70
C ALA A 8 23.45 14.19 -24.49
N ASN A 9 23.40 13.28 -25.46
CA ASN A 9 22.59 12.05 -25.39
C ASN A 9 22.94 11.31 -24.11
N ASN A 10 22.16 11.49 -23.05
CA ASN A 10 22.23 10.62 -21.88
C ASN A 10 21.62 9.28 -22.28
N LEU A 11 22.47 8.29 -22.39
CA LEU A 11 22.07 6.89 -22.64
C LEU A 11 21.01 6.47 -21.62
N LYS A 12 19.95 5.81 -22.09
CA LYS A 12 18.81 5.50 -21.21
C LYS A 12 19.07 4.29 -20.33
N VAL A 13 19.59 3.19 -20.89
CA VAL A 13 19.78 1.92 -20.17
C VAL A 13 21.20 1.40 -20.31
N SER A 14 21.79 0.92 -19.20
CA SER A 14 22.97 0.06 -19.20
C SER A 14 22.55 -1.34 -18.77
N VAL A 15 22.76 -2.33 -19.63
CA VAL A 15 22.52 -3.74 -19.31
C VAL A 15 23.76 -4.30 -18.63
N LEU A 16 23.62 -4.87 -17.44
CA LEU A 16 24.71 -5.38 -16.62
C LEU A 16 24.71 -6.92 -16.61
N MET A 17 25.66 -7.55 -17.33
CA MET A 17 25.79 -9.00 -17.40
C MET A 17 27.19 -9.46 -16.95
N PRO A 18 27.33 -9.90 -15.68
CA PRO A 18 28.53 -10.61 -15.26
C PRO A 18 28.50 -12.05 -15.80
N VAL A 19 29.61 -12.56 -16.28
CA VAL A 19 29.74 -13.92 -16.86
C VAL A 19 30.77 -14.71 -16.07
N TYR A 20 30.41 -15.94 -15.67
CA TYR A 20 31.32 -16.88 -15.04
C TYR A 20 30.92 -18.34 -15.32
N LYS A 21 31.82 -19.13 -15.89
CA LYS A 21 31.62 -20.58 -16.19
C LYS A 21 30.32 -20.91 -16.89
N THR A 22 29.98 -20.13 -17.93
CA THR A 22 28.70 -20.24 -18.63
C THR A 22 28.79 -21.15 -19.83
N PRO A 23 27.90 -22.14 -20.01
CA PRO A 23 27.81 -22.89 -21.26
C PRO A 23 27.54 -21.95 -22.44
N GLU A 24 28.31 -22.11 -23.55
CA GLU A 24 28.20 -21.25 -24.73
C GLU A 24 26.76 -21.06 -25.22
N LYS A 25 25.98 -22.15 -25.27
CA LYS A 25 24.57 -22.10 -25.68
C LYS A 25 23.76 -21.11 -24.83
N PHE A 26 23.93 -21.14 -23.51
CA PHE A 26 23.18 -20.28 -22.61
C PHE A 26 23.59 -18.83 -22.75
N LEU A 27 24.89 -18.58 -22.86
CA LEU A 27 25.41 -17.23 -23.07
C LEU A 27 24.89 -16.64 -24.39
N ARG A 28 24.87 -17.42 -25.49
CA ARG A 28 24.32 -16.95 -26.76
C ARG A 28 22.84 -16.62 -26.66
N GLU A 29 22.03 -17.49 -26.06
CA GLU A 29 20.60 -17.25 -25.83
C GLU A 29 20.39 -15.98 -25.02
N ALA A 30 21.19 -15.74 -23.98
CA ALA A 30 21.11 -14.52 -23.14
C ALA A 30 21.48 -13.27 -23.96
N ILE A 31 22.63 -13.29 -24.71
CA ILE A 31 23.06 -12.15 -25.53
C ILE A 31 21.99 -11.82 -26.58
N GLU A 32 21.52 -12.82 -27.33
CA GLU A 32 20.52 -12.64 -28.38
C GLU A 32 19.20 -12.07 -27.80
N SER A 33 18.79 -12.49 -26.61
CA SER A 33 17.60 -11.99 -25.95
C SER A 33 17.69 -10.48 -25.62
N ILE A 34 18.89 -9.99 -25.32
CA ILE A 34 19.16 -8.57 -25.09
C ILE A 34 19.21 -7.79 -26.40
N LEU A 35 19.91 -8.32 -27.40
CA LEU A 35 20.03 -7.64 -28.70
C LEU A 35 18.67 -7.49 -29.42
N ASN A 36 17.73 -8.41 -29.16
CA ASN A 36 16.39 -8.45 -29.73
C ASN A 36 15.35 -7.65 -28.90
N GLN A 37 15.77 -6.82 -27.94
CA GLN A 37 14.85 -5.94 -27.23
C GLN A 37 14.24 -4.89 -28.17
N THR A 38 12.94 -4.60 -28.01
CA THR A 38 12.24 -3.59 -28.81
C THR A 38 12.69 -2.17 -28.47
N PHE A 39 13.20 -1.95 -27.26
CA PHE A 39 13.84 -0.71 -26.84
C PHE A 39 15.32 -0.74 -27.24
N THR A 40 15.81 0.27 -27.96
CA THR A 40 17.13 0.26 -28.59
C THR A 40 18.17 1.20 -27.97
N ASP A 41 17.76 2.16 -27.15
CA ASP A 41 18.66 3.15 -26.51
C ASP A 41 19.32 2.55 -25.26
N PHE A 42 20.23 1.60 -25.48
CA PHE A 42 20.99 0.95 -24.41
C PHE A 42 22.43 0.61 -24.82
N GLU A 43 23.30 0.50 -23.82
CA GLU A 43 24.58 -0.21 -23.91
C GLU A 43 24.47 -1.57 -23.22
N PHE A 44 25.28 -2.52 -23.70
CA PHE A 44 25.29 -3.86 -23.14
C PHE A 44 26.69 -4.20 -22.62
N LEU A 45 26.84 -4.11 -21.28
CA LEU A 45 28.10 -4.34 -20.59
C LEU A 45 28.22 -5.83 -20.21
N ILE A 46 29.15 -6.53 -20.81
CA ILE A 46 29.46 -7.92 -20.52
C ILE A 46 30.82 -7.97 -19.82
N LEU A 47 30.82 -8.41 -18.56
CA LEU A 47 32.04 -8.53 -17.75
C LEU A 47 32.35 -9.98 -17.46
N ASP A 48 33.43 -10.47 -18.07
CA ASP A 48 33.90 -11.83 -17.89
C ASP A 48 34.77 -11.95 -16.63
N ASP A 49 34.30 -12.75 -15.67
CA ASP A 49 34.96 -13.02 -14.40
C ASP A 49 35.63 -14.42 -14.34
N TYR A 50 35.76 -15.06 -15.51
CA TYR A 50 36.43 -16.38 -15.66
C TYR A 50 37.63 -16.29 -16.58
N PRO A 51 38.77 -15.77 -16.13
CA PRO A 51 39.92 -15.51 -16.97
C PRO A 51 40.61 -16.79 -17.49
N GLU A 52 40.38 -17.94 -16.86
CA GLU A 52 40.96 -19.24 -17.26
C GLU A 52 40.37 -19.74 -18.59
N GLU A 53 39.08 -19.52 -18.81
CA GLU A 53 38.36 -19.85 -20.03
C GLU A 53 37.51 -18.67 -20.49
N PRO A 54 38.10 -17.65 -21.11
CA PRO A 54 37.41 -16.43 -21.46
C PRO A 54 36.37 -16.65 -22.56
N VAL A 55 35.20 -15.99 -22.37
CA VAL A 55 34.11 -16.03 -23.38
C VAL A 55 34.27 -14.99 -24.48
N GLU A 56 35.42 -14.35 -24.58
CA GLU A 56 35.71 -13.27 -25.54
C GLU A 56 35.40 -13.64 -26.99
N LYS A 57 35.79 -14.85 -27.44
CA LYS A 57 35.50 -15.32 -28.80
C LYS A 57 34.01 -15.39 -29.09
N ILE A 58 33.22 -15.81 -28.11
CA ILE A 58 31.76 -15.88 -28.23
C ILE A 58 31.18 -14.46 -28.35
N VAL A 59 31.58 -13.56 -27.46
CA VAL A 59 31.06 -12.18 -27.45
C VAL A 59 31.47 -11.41 -28.70
N ARG A 60 32.73 -11.56 -29.17
CA ARG A 60 33.24 -10.90 -30.39
C ARG A 60 32.69 -11.49 -31.70
N SER A 61 31.97 -12.62 -31.64
CA SER A 61 31.26 -13.13 -32.83
C SER A 61 30.02 -12.29 -33.17
N TYR A 62 29.56 -11.41 -32.24
CA TYR A 62 28.51 -10.45 -32.49
C TYR A 62 29.11 -9.10 -32.91
N THR A 63 28.54 -8.48 -33.96
CA THR A 63 29.01 -7.20 -34.51
C THR A 63 28.23 -6.00 -33.99
N ASP A 64 27.30 -6.21 -33.04
CA ASP A 64 26.45 -5.15 -32.49
C ASP A 64 27.27 -4.16 -31.65
N THR A 65 27.25 -2.87 -32.02
CA THR A 65 28.06 -1.81 -31.41
C THR A 65 27.61 -1.44 -29.98
N ARG A 66 26.43 -1.91 -29.55
CA ARG A 66 25.95 -1.71 -28.19
C ARG A 66 26.72 -2.60 -27.20
N ILE A 67 27.33 -3.69 -27.63
CA ILE A 67 28.10 -4.60 -26.76
C ILE A 67 29.44 -3.96 -26.39
N LYS A 68 29.68 -3.90 -25.07
CA LYS A 68 30.97 -3.50 -24.48
C LYS A 68 31.47 -4.64 -23.60
N TYR A 69 32.51 -5.36 -24.10
CA TYR A 69 33.11 -6.47 -23.38
C TYR A 69 34.31 -6.02 -22.57
N ALA A 70 34.35 -6.47 -21.31
CA ALA A 70 35.51 -6.35 -20.44
C ALA A 70 35.79 -7.68 -19.74
N ARG A 71 37.05 -7.89 -19.30
CA ARG A 71 37.46 -9.07 -18.54
C ARG A 71 38.17 -8.68 -17.27
N ASN A 72 37.90 -9.42 -16.20
CA ASN A 72 38.64 -9.28 -14.95
C ASN A 72 40.00 -10.04 -15.06
N PRO A 73 41.08 -9.50 -14.48
CA PRO A 73 42.39 -10.17 -14.49
C PRO A 73 42.43 -11.43 -13.61
N LYS A 74 41.49 -11.54 -12.68
CA LYS A 74 41.24 -12.70 -11.81
C LYS A 74 39.78 -12.77 -11.45
N ASN A 75 39.29 -13.90 -10.93
CA ASN A 75 37.95 -14.02 -10.41
C ASN A 75 37.76 -13.07 -9.20
N LEU A 76 36.89 -12.08 -9.34
CA LEU A 76 36.54 -11.10 -8.29
C LEU A 76 35.30 -11.51 -7.51
N GLY A 77 34.53 -12.46 -8.02
CA GLY A 77 33.23 -12.87 -7.49
C GLY A 77 32.10 -11.94 -7.91
N ILE A 78 30.88 -12.47 -7.82
CA ILE A 78 29.66 -11.86 -8.39
C ILE A 78 29.39 -10.45 -7.89
N ALA A 79 29.54 -10.18 -6.57
CA ALA A 79 29.27 -8.87 -5.97
C ALA A 79 30.22 -7.80 -6.52
N ASN A 80 31.54 -8.09 -6.57
CA ASN A 80 32.53 -7.16 -7.11
C ASN A 80 32.35 -6.95 -8.61
N SER A 81 32.05 -7.98 -9.35
CA SER A 81 31.82 -7.89 -10.80
C SER A 81 30.57 -7.05 -11.11
N ARG A 82 29.49 -7.17 -10.34
CA ARG A 82 28.32 -6.30 -10.45
C ARG A 82 28.65 -4.84 -10.08
N ASN A 83 29.43 -4.60 -9.03
CA ASN A 83 29.87 -3.26 -8.67
C ASN A 83 30.70 -2.61 -9.78
N LYS A 84 31.62 -3.36 -10.38
CA LYS A 84 32.42 -2.87 -11.51
C LYS A 84 31.55 -2.54 -12.72
N LEU A 85 30.52 -3.35 -13.00
CA LEU A 85 29.55 -3.05 -14.06
C LEU A 85 28.75 -1.77 -13.76
N ILE A 86 28.37 -1.51 -12.50
CA ILE A 86 27.72 -0.25 -12.09
C ILE A 86 28.64 0.94 -12.36
N ASP A 87 29.93 0.82 -12.07
CA ASP A 87 30.91 1.90 -12.28
C ASP A 87 31.16 2.17 -13.76
N MET A 88 31.09 1.13 -14.61
CA MET A 88 31.21 1.26 -16.08
C MET A 88 29.93 1.83 -16.74
N ALA A 89 28.78 1.66 -16.13
CA ALA A 89 27.48 2.01 -16.69
C ALA A 89 27.32 3.51 -16.92
N GLN A 90 26.80 3.91 -18.11
CA GLN A 90 26.53 5.30 -18.48
C GLN A 90 25.04 5.63 -18.49
N GLY A 91 24.17 4.62 -18.54
CA GLY A 91 22.72 4.76 -18.59
C GLY A 91 22.10 5.32 -17.33
N GLU A 92 20.95 5.94 -17.49
CA GLU A 92 20.09 6.40 -16.39
C GLU A 92 19.58 5.21 -15.57
N TYR A 93 19.21 4.13 -16.24
CA TYR A 93 18.73 2.88 -15.66
C TYR A 93 19.72 1.75 -15.84
N LEU A 94 19.81 0.89 -14.83
CA LEU A 94 20.63 -0.31 -14.80
C LEU A 94 19.72 -1.53 -14.95
N ALA A 95 19.74 -2.17 -16.12
CA ALA A 95 19.00 -3.42 -16.34
C ALA A 95 19.90 -4.60 -15.96
N VAL A 96 19.52 -5.33 -14.92
CA VAL A 96 20.27 -6.52 -14.49
C VAL A 96 19.92 -7.71 -15.39
N MET A 97 20.93 -8.48 -15.77
CA MET A 97 20.77 -9.69 -16.57
C MET A 97 21.77 -10.76 -16.13
N ASP A 98 21.30 -11.96 -15.86
CA ASP A 98 22.16 -13.10 -15.63
C ASP A 98 22.48 -13.77 -16.98
N HIS A 99 23.67 -14.32 -17.08
CA HIS A 99 24.27 -14.85 -18.32
C HIS A 99 23.63 -16.14 -18.86
N ASP A 100 22.67 -16.71 -18.13
CA ASP A 100 21.99 -17.97 -18.44
C ASP A 100 20.47 -17.84 -18.58
N ASP A 101 19.96 -16.63 -18.40
CA ASP A 101 18.53 -16.30 -18.49
C ASP A 101 18.13 -15.73 -19.86
N ILE A 102 16.83 -15.51 -20.10
CA ILE A 102 16.30 -14.93 -21.34
C ILE A 102 15.37 -13.77 -21.01
N ALA A 103 15.67 -12.57 -21.52
CA ALA A 103 14.79 -11.41 -21.46
C ALA A 103 13.77 -11.47 -22.62
N LEU A 104 12.47 -11.24 -22.34
CA LEU A 104 11.48 -11.15 -23.40
C LEU A 104 11.56 -9.80 -24.12
N PRO A 105 11.18 -9.70 -25.40
CA PRO A 105 11.48 -8.55 -26.27
C PRO A 105 10.98 -7.20 -25.75
N GLU A 106 9.86 -7.15 -25.05
CA GLU A 106 9.26 -5.90 -24.56
C GLU A 106 9.74 -5.49 -23.15
N ARG A 107 10.65 -6.26 -22.53
CA ARG A 107 11.05 -6.04 -21.14
C ARG A 107 11.56 -4.61 -20.92
N PHE A 108 12.54 -4.17 -21.69
CA PHE A 108 13.13 -2.84 -21.47
C PHE A 108 12.17 -1.72 -21.80
N ALA A 109 11.40 -1.80 -22.88
CA ALA A 109 10.42 -0.80 -23.24
C ALA A 109 9.40 -0.57 -22.11
N LYS A 110 8.87 -1.66 -21.53
CA LYS A 110 7.89 -1.57 -20.44
C LYS A 110 8.51 -1.08 -19.13
N GLN A 111 9.73 -1.52 -18.79
CA GLN A 111 10.40 -1.08 -17.57
C GLN A 111 10.81 0.40 -17.62
N VAL A 112 11.31 0.87 -18.76
CA VAL A 112 11.65 2.28 -18.98
C VAL A 112 10.40 3.15 -18.89
N ALA A 113 9.35 2.80 -19.65
CA ALA A 113 8.10 3.54 -19.60
C ALA A 113 7.50 3.61 -18.19
N PHE A 114 7.59 2.51 -17.43
CA PHE A 114 7.15 2.46 -16.04
C PHE A 114 7.97 3.41 -15.15
N LEU A 115 9.30 3.33 -15.19
CA LEU A 115 10.16 4.17 -14.37
C LEU A 115 10.05 5.66 -14.76
N ASP A 116 9.87 5.99 -16.04
CA ASP A 116 9.67 7.37 -16.50
C ASP A 116 8.37 7.97 -15.96
N SER A 117 7.32 7.16 -15.86
CA SER A 117 6.02 7.60 -15.31
C SER A 117 5.93 7.55 -13.78
N HIS A 118 6.89 6.88 -13.10
CA HIS A 118 6.92 6.75 -11.63
C HIS A 118 8.29 7.18 -11.07
N PRO A 119 8.55 8.49 -10.95
CA PRO A 119 9.86 9.01 -10.54
C PRO A 119 10.25 8.63 -9.10
N ASP A 120 9.31 8.28 -8.26
CA ASP A 120 9.50 7.83 -6.88
C ASP A 120 9.86 6.33 -6.77
N VAL A 121 9.70 5.56 -7.86
CA VAL A 121 10.12 4.16 -7.93
C VAL A 121 11.57 4.08 -8.40
N GLY A 122 12.43 3.48 -7.58
CA GLY A 122 13.85 3.27 -7.91
C GLY A 122 14.19 1.87 -8.37
N VAL A 123 13.31 0.89 -8.14
CA VAL A 123 13.52 -0.50 -8.55
C VAL A 123 12.23 -1.07 -9.12
N VAL A 124 12.27 -1.57 -10.35
CA VAL A 124 11.17 -2.29 -10.97
C VAL A 124 11.62 -3.68 -11.44
N GLY A 125 10.92 -4.71 -10.95
CA GLY A 125 11.05 -6.10 -11.42
C GLY A 125 9.90 -6.49 -12.34
N THR A 126 9.79 -7.78 -12.62
CA THR A 126 8.72 -8.35 -13.44
C THR A 126 8.29 -9.72 -12.92
N TRP A 127 7.13 -10.22 -13.36
CA TRP A 127 6.86 -11.63 -13.26
C TRP A 127 7.80 -12.40 -14.20
N TYR A 128 7.96 -13.71 -13.93
CA TYR A 128 8.87 -14.52 -14.72
C TYR A 128 8.39 -15.96 -14.88
N GLU A 129 8.85 -16.60 -15.93
CA GLU A 129 8.65 -18.02 -16.17
C GLU A 129 9.92 -18.79 -15.79
N ARG A 130 9.78 -19.86 -15.01
CA ARG A 130 10.87 -20.82 -14.78
C ARG A 130 10.84 -21.87 -15.86
N PHE A 131 11.92 -22.03 -16.61
CA PHE A 131 12.04 -23.06 -17.62
C PHE A 131 13.21 -24.01 -17.33
N PRO A 132 13.15 -25.27 -17.77
CA PRO A 132 12.19 -25.86 -18.72
C PRO A 132 10.81 -26.21 -18.14
N ASN A 133 10.53 -25.95 -16.86
CA ASN A 133 9.28 -26.38 -16.21
C ASN A 133 8.06 -25.49 -16.55
N PHE A 134 8.24 -24.41 -17.31
CA PHE A 134 7.22 -23.45 -17.76
C PHE A 134 6.30 -22.93 -16.64
N LYS A 135 6.83 -22.83 -15.42
CA LYS A 135 6.06 -22.38 -14.26
C LYS A 135 6.15 -20.86 -14.09
N ILE A 136 5.04 -20.16 -14.31
CA ILE A 136 4.95 -18.73 -14.06
C ILE A 136 5.04 -18.45 -12.56
N LYS A 137 5.92 -17.51 -12.20
CA LYS A 137 6.09 -16.98 -10.86
C LYS A 137 5.60 -15.53 -10.83
N LYS A 138 4.44 -15.36 -10.23
CA LYS A 138 3.88 -14.04 -9.92
C LYS A 138 4.56 -13.48 -8.68
N ARG A 139 4.80 -12.17 -8.67
CA ARG A 139 5.38 -11.43 -7.55
C ARG A 139 4.44 -10.31 -7.14
N TYR A 140 4.54 -9.85 -5.89
CA TYR A 140 3.79 -8.67 -5.45
C TYR A 140 4.19 -7.47 -6.30
N VAL A 141 3.21 -6.61 -6.61
CA VAL A 141 3.35 -5.54 -7.60
C VAL A 141 3.64 -4.20 -6.94
N ILE A 142 2.99 -3.91 -5.81
CA ILE A 142 3.07 -2.63 -5.13
C ILE A 142 4.11 -2.62 -4.02
N ASP A 143 4.67 -1.43 -3.75
CA ASP A 143 5.76 -1.19 -2.80
C ASP A 143 5.49 -1.77 -1.41
N SER A 144 4.33 -1.51 -0.84
CA SER A 144 3.98 -1.95 0.52
C SER A 144 3.97 -3.48 0.68
N GLN A 145 3.45 -4.21 -0.33
CA GLN A 145 3.49 -5.67 -0.33
C GLN A 145 4.90 -6.20 -0.55
N ILE A 146 5.66 -5.60 -1.48
CA ILE A 146 7.05 -5.97 -1.76
C ILE A 146 7.90 -5.80 -0.51
N LYS A 147 7.86 -4.65 0.15
CA LYS A 147 8.65 -4.36 1.35
C LYS A 147 8.32 -5.31 2.51
N ARG A 148 7.04 -5.62 2.72
CA ARG A 148 6.65 -6.61 3.74
C ARG A 148 7.14 -8.02 3.40
N ASP A 149 7.03 -8.42 2.14
CA ASP A 149 7.52 -9.75 1.72
C ASP A 149 9.05 -9.82 1.77
N LEU A 150 9.77 -8.72 1.49
CA LEU A 150 11.22 -8.63 1.62
C LEU A 150 11.72 -8.92 3.04
N MET A 151 10.92 -8.71 4.08
CA MET A 151 11.27 -9.13 5.45
C MET A 151 11.43 -10.66 5.57
N TYR A 152 10.90 -11.42 4.62
CA TYR A 152 10.88 -12.87 4.69
C TYR A 152 11.39 -13.58 3.42
N ASN A 153 11.11 -13.03 2.25
CA ASN A 153 11.44 -13.60 0.94
C ASN A 153 12.09 -12.53 0.04
N CYS A 154 12.82 -12.97 -0.99
CA CYS A 154 13.27 -12.08 -2.04
C CYS A 154 12.12 -11.84 -3.05
N SER A 155 11.42 -10.70 -2.93
CA SER A 155 10.23 -10.36 -3.73
C SER A 155 10.53 -9.81 -5.11
N ILE A 156 11.76 -9.39 -5.37
CA ILE A 156 12.23 -8.96 -6.68
C ILE A 156 13.17 -10.03 -7.24
N LEU A 157 12.84 -10.56 -8.40
CA LEU A 157 13.77 -11.43 -9.12
C LEU A 157 14.92 -10.57 -9.67
N HIS A 158 16.12 -10.80 -9.18
CA HIS A 158 17.27 -9.95 -9.49
C HIS A 158 17.55 -9.81 -11.00
N PRO A 159 17.67 -10.89 -11.82
CA PRO A 159 17.93 -10.78 -13.25
C PRO A 159 16.76 -10.18 -14.07
N SER A 160 15.61 -9.95 -13.46
CA SER A 160 14.50 -9.24 -14.10
C SER A 160 14.41 -7.76 -13.70
N SER A 161 15.29 -7.30 -12.82
CA SER A 161 15.18 -5.95 -12.25
C SER A 161 15.78 -4.88 -13.17
N MET A 162 15.20 -3.67 -13.11
CA MET A 162 15.77 -2.42 -13.60
C MET A 162 15.82 -1.42 -12.45
N ILE A 163 17.00 -0.80 -12.26
CA ILE A 163 17.30 0.05 -11.11
C ILE A 163 17.62 1.46 -11.60
N ARG A 164 17.04 2.48 -11.01
CA ARG A 164 17.43 3.87 -11.24
C ARG A 164 18.83 4.09 -10.66
N LYS A 165 19.83 4.34 -11.50
CA LYS A 165 21.25 4.45 -11.11
C LYS A 165 21.47 5.48 -9.99
N SER A 166 20.77 6.62 -10.04
CA SER A 166 20.88 7.67 -9.03
C SER A 166 20.52 7.20 -7.62
N VAL A 167 19.60 6.25 -7.47
CA VAL A 167 19.22 5.70 -6.15
C VAL A 167 20.39 4.97 -5.49
N LEU A 168 21.20 4.24 -6.25
CA LEU A 168 22.39 3.60 -5.73
C LEU A 168 23.49 4.63 -5.40
N LEU A 169 23.75 5.57 -6.31
CA LEU A 169 24.82 6.56 -6.15
C LEU A 169 24.54 7.52 -5.02
N ASN A 170 23.35 8.13 -4.98
CA ASN A 170 22.97 9.14 -3.98
C ASN A 170 22.94 8.57 -2.54
N ASN A 171 22.74 7.26 -2.40
CA ASN A 171 22.73 6.61 -1.09
C ASN A 171 24.01 5.80 -0.80
N ASN A 172 25.02 5.87 -1.67
CA ASN A 172 26.26 5.11 -1.56
C ASN A 172 26.03 3.61 -1.32
N ILE A 173 25.11 3.02 -2.10
CA ILE A 173 24.73 1.60 -1.98
C ILE A 173 25.43 0.79 -3.07
N ARG A 174 26.04 -0.31 -2.68
CA ARG A 174 26.75 -1.27 -3.52
C ARG A 174 26.40 -2.69 -3.10
N TYR A 175 26.69 -3.68 -3.97
CA TYR A 175 26.67 -5.08 -3.58
C TYR A 175 27.79 -5.38 -2.58
N GLU A 176 27.47 -6.11 -1.52
CA GLU A 176 28.39 -6.44 -0.45
C GLU A 176 28.83 -7.91 -0.55
N THR A 177 30.15 -8.13 -0.61
CA THR A 177 30.73 -9.46 -0.81
C THR A 177 30.47 -10.43 0.34
N GLU A 178 30.28 -9.90 1.55
CA GLU A 178 29.99 -10.71 2.74
C GLU A 178 28.62 -11.43 2.66
N PHE A 179 27.70 -10.89 1.87
CA PHE A 179 26.38 -11.50 1.67
C PHE A 179 26.30 -12.45 0.46
N SER A 180 27.40 -12.66 -0.27
CA SER A 180 27.38 -13.63 -1.35
C SER A 180 27.20 -15.06 -0.82
N PRO A 181 26.28 -15.87 -1.40
CA PRO A 181 25.60 -15.71 -2.68
C PRO A 181 24.18 -15.09 -2.62
N ALA A 182 23.82 -14.33 -1.62
CA ALA A 182 22.52 -13.62 -1.47
C ALA A 182 22.70 -12.09 -1.47
N GLU A 183 23.73 -11.59 -2.14
CA GLU A 183 24.08 -10.16 -2.22
C GLU A 183 22.97 -9.31 -2.85
N ASP A 184 22.16 -9.89 -3.72
CA ASP A 184 20.97 -9.29 -4.31
C ASP A 184 19.88 -9.01 -3.25
N TYR A 185 19.64 -9.98 -2.38
CA TYR A 185 18.67 -9.81 -1.30
C TYR A 185 19.14 -8.76 -0.28
N ALA A 186 20.44 -8.74 0.04
CA ALA A 186 21.02 -7.70 0.89
C ALA A 186 20.86 -6.30 0.28
N LEU A 187 21.07 -6.16 -1.03
CA LEU A 187 20.86 -4.91 -1.76
C LEU A 187 19.42 -4.41 -1.61
N TRP A 188 18.42 -5.30 -1.79
CA TRP A 188 17.01 -4.94 -1.64
C TRP A 188 16.69 -4.45 -0.23
N ILE A 189 17.20 -5.12 0.80
CA ILE A 189 16.97 -4.70 2.20
C ILE A 189 17.55 -3.31 2.47
N ARG A 190 18.73 -2.98 1.93
CA ARG A 190 19.32 -1.65 2.09
C ARG A 190 18.54 -0.55 1.38
N LEU A 191 17.79 -0.89 0.33
CA LEU A 191 17.00 0.05 -0.46
C LEU A 191 15.59 0.30 0.11
N ILE A 192 15.09 -0.48 1.09
CA ILE A 192 13.71 -0.37 1.60
C ILE A 192 13.35 1.05 2.04
N GLY A 193 14.23 1.74 2.77
CA GLY A 193 14.00 3.11 3.26
C GLY A 193 14.48 4.21 2.30
N LYS A 194 14.90 3.86 1.08
CA LYS A 194 15.55 4.80 0.15
C LYS A 194 14.75 5.04 -1.11
N THR A 195 13.86 4.13 -1.46
CA THR A 195 13.05 4.22 -2.68
C THR A 195 11.80 3.35 -2.59
N LYS A 196 10.88 3.54 -3.53
CA LYS A 196 9.77 2.59 -3.76
C LYS A 196 10.20 1.47 -4.71
N PHE A 197 9.55 0.32 -4.55
CA PHE A 197 9.69 -0.87 -5.38
C PHE A 197 8.42 -1.14 -6.16
N ALA A 198 8.55 -1.72 -7.35
CA ALA A 198 7.42 -2.25 -8.11
C ALA A 198 7.78 -3.55 -8.83
N ASN A 199 6.78 -4.31 -9.25
CA ASN A 199 6.93 -5.34 -10.27
C ASN A 199 5.85 -5.16 -11.33
N ILE A 200 6.23 -5.18 -12.60
CA ILE A 200 5.27 -5.20 -13.70
C ILE A 200 4.55 -6.56 -13.69
N PRO A 201 3.19 -6.60 -13.67
CA PRO A 201 2.41 -7.84 -13.56
C PRO A 201 2.34 -8.62 -14.87
N GLU A 202 3.47 -8.71 -15.57
CA GLU A 202 3.65 -9.43 -16.82
C GLU A 202 4.90 -10.29 -16.78
N VAL A 203 4.87 -11.43 -17.49
CA VAL A 203 6.05 -12.27 -17.66
C VAL A 203 6.94 -11.62 -18.72
N LEU A 204 8.06 -11.03 -18.27
CA LEU A 204 9.04 -10.37 -19.16
C LEU A 204 10.45 -10.97 -19.03
N GLN A 205 10.61 -12.03 -18.23
CA GLN A 205 11.87 -12.75 -18.01
C GLN A 205 11.60 -14.25 -17.96
N LYS A 206 12.48 -15.05 -18.57
CA LYS A 206 12.57 -16.50 -18.38
C LYS A 206 13.79 -16.81 -17.54
N TYR A 207 13.57 -17.40 -16.37
CA TYR A 207 14.61 -17.84 -15.45
C TYR A 207 14.97 -19.30 -15.70
N ARG A 208 16.24 -19.56 -15.99
CA ARG A 208 16.72 -20.91 -16.27
C ARG A 208 16.95 -21.72 -15.00
N ASP A 209 16.26 -22.84 -14.88
CA ASP A 209 16.34 -23.74 -13.72
C ASP A 209 17.11 -25.02 -14.08
N TYR A 210 18.40 -25.07 -13.77
CA TYR A 210 19.27 -26.22 -14.04
C TYR A 210 20.13 -26.58 -12.80
N ALA A 211 20.87 -27.70 -12.89
CA ALA A 211 21.57 -28.27 -11.75
C ALA A 211 22.66 -27.35 -11.15
N ASN A 212 23.35 -26.60 -12.01
CA ASN A 212 24.50 -25.77 -11.62
C ASN A 212 24.13 -24.34 -11.18
N ASN A 213 22.83 -24.00 -11.05
CA ASN A 213 22.47 -22.71 -10.49
C ASN A 213 23.12 -22.51 -9.11
N THR A 214 23.68 -21.33 -8.86
CA THR A 214 24.28 -20.95 -7.57
C THR A 214 23.35 -21.21 -6.39
N SER A 215 22.05 -20.93 -6.55
CA SER A 215 21.03 -21.21 -5.54
C SER A 215 20.88 -22.69 -5.15
N LYS A 216 21.32 -23.61 -6.02
CA LYS A 216 21.32 -25.05 -5.73
C LYS A 216 22.70 -25.52 -5.24
N THR A 217 23.76 -25.13 -5.92
CA THR A 217 25.13 -25.58 -5.61
C THR A 217 25.64 -25.00 -4.30
N GLN A 218 25.17 -23.81 -3.89
CA GLN A 218 25.53 -23.15 -2.63
C GLN A 218 24.34 -23.01 -1.67
N ALA A 219 23.35 -23.90 -1.73
CA ALA A 219 22.10 -23.82 -0.98
C ALA A 219 22.28 -23.61 0.52
N LYS A 220 23.25 -24.30 1.17
CA LYS A 220 23.54 -24.13 2.59
C LYS A 220 24.03 -22.73 2.93
N LYS A 221 25.05 -22.25 2.20
CA LYS A 221 25.60 -20.91 2.40
C LYS A 221 24.54 -19.82 2.10
N MET A 222 23.74 -19.99 1.04
CA MET A 222 22.61 -19.13 0.71
C MET A 222 21.62 -19.03 1.88
N GLN A 223 21.29 -20.15 2.52
CA GLN A 223 20.38 -20.17 3.66
C GLN A 223 20.96 -19.44 4.88
N GLU A 224 22.23 -19.71 5.21
CA GLU A 224 22.93 -19.04 6.32
C GLU A 224 23.00 -17.52 6.12
N THR A 225 23.39 -17.09 4.93
CA THR A 225 23.45 -15.66 4.58
C THR A 225 22.06 -15.01 4.59
N THR A 226 21.04 -15.70 4.06
CA THR A 226 19.66 -15.22 4.08
C THR A 226 19.15 -14.99 5.52
N ILE A 227 19.53 -15.84 6.48
CA ILE A 227 19.16 -15.65 7.90
C ILE A 227 19.78 -14.36 8.44
N LYS A 228 21.09 -14.13 8.21
CA LYS A 228 21.77 -12.90 8.64
C LYS A 228 21.14 -11.64 8.05
N ILE A 229 20.81 -11.67 6.75
CA ILE A 229 20.14 -10.54 6.07
C ILE A 229 18.78 -10.25 6.71
N ARG A 230 18.00 -11.27 7.05
CA ARG A 230 16.70 -11.11 7.73
C ARG A 230 16.83 -10.53 9.13
N GLU A 231 17.87 -10.91 9.88
CA GLU A 231 18.16 -10.33 11.20
C GLU A 231 18.44 -8.83 11.08
N ILE A 232 19.22 -8.43 10.07
CA ILE A 232 19.49 -7.02 9.75
C ILE A 232 18.19 -6.31 9.34
N ALA A 233 17.38 -6.93 8.51
CA ALA A 233 16.11 -6.37 8.08
C ALA A 233 15.15 -6.12 9.26
N VAL A 234 15.01 -7.10 10.16
CA VAL A 234 14.18 -6.98 11.38
C VAL A 234 14.69 -5.86 12.29
N LYS A 235 16.01 -5.76 12.46
CA LYS A 235 16.62 -4.70 13.27
C LYS A 235 16.38 -3.31 12.70
N ASN A 236 16.49 -3.15 11.38
CA ASN A 236 16.40 -1.85 10.72
C ASN A 236 14.94 -1.42 10.45
N TYR A 237 14.03 -2.38 10.29
CA TYR A 237 12.62 -2.14 9.93
C TYR A 237 11.65 -2.96 10.80
N PRO A 238 11.68 -2.76 12.15
CA PRO A 238 10.86 -3.56 13.06
C PRO A 238 9.36 -3.46 12.76
N GLN A 239 8.86 -2.30 12.33
CA GLN A 239 7.47 -2.07 11.95
C GLN A 239 7.00 -2.95 10.76
N LEU A 240 7.89 -3.25 9.81
CA LEU A 240 7.61 -4.19 8.72
C LEU A 240 7.72 -5.64 9.19
N ALA A 241 8.69 -5.93 10.06
CA ALA A 241 8.96 -7.25 10.59
C ALA A 241 7.81 -7.77 11.47
N ASP A 242 7.25 -6.95 12.34
CA ASP A 242 6.13 -7.31 13.22
C ASP A 242 4.90 -7.80 12.44
N ARG A 243 4.69 -7.28 11.23
CA ARG A 243 3.62 -7.72 10.33
C ARG A 243 3.98 -8.97 9.54
N SER A 244 5.28 -9.18 9.27
CA SER A 244 5.76 -10.20 8.34
C SER A 244 6.08 -11.54 9.00
N SER A 245 6.38 -11.54 10.31
CA SER A 245 6.84 -12.74 11.04
C SER A 245 6.09 -13.02 12.34
N ALA A 246 5.10 -12.20 12.70
CA ALA A 246 4.37 -12.33 13.95
C ALA A 246 3.63 -13.67 14.09
N ILE A 247 3.57 -14.17 15.33
CA ILE A 247 2.68 -15.28 15.70
C ILE A 247 1.60 -14.70 16.58
N LYS A 248 0.34 -14.77 16.12
CA LYS A 248 -0.83 -14.34 16.90
C LYS A 248 -1.67 -15.54 17.31
N THR A 249 -2.17 -15.52 18.53
CA THR A 249 -2.97 -16.62 19.08
C THR A 249 -4.30 -16.07 19.58
N CYS A 250 -5.39 -16.63 19.07
CA CYS A 250 -6.73 -16.41 19.60
C CYS A 250 -7.03 -17.52 20.62
N LYS A 251 -7.43 -17.16 21.85
CA LYS A 251 -7.74 -18.09 22.94
C LYS A 251 -9.21 -17.96 23.35
N PHE A 252 -9.80 -19.06 23.79
CA PHE A 252 -11.11 -19.10 24.44
C PHE A 252 -10.95 -19.82 25.77
N LEU A 253 -11.36 -19.21 26.86
CA LEU A 253 -11.13 -19.71 28.21
C LEU A 253 -9.67 -20.13 28.48
N GLY A 254 -8.71 -19.34 27.95
CA GLY A 254 -7.27 -19.63 28.08
C GLY A 254 -6.72 -20.66 27.08
N ILE A 255 -7.56 -21.42 26.38
CA ILE A 255 -7.17 -22.46 25.43
C ILE A 255 -6.94 -21.82 24.03
N PRO A 256 -5.80 -22.07 23.36
CA PRO A 256 -5.54 -21.56 22.03
C PRO A 256 -6.42 -22.27 21.00
N ILE A 257 -7.39 -21.53 20.42
CA ILE A 257 -8.29 -22.06 19.39
C ILE A 257 -7.70 -21.85 17.99
N ILE A 258 -7.14 -20.67 17.74
CA ILE A 258 -6.54 -20.33 16.44
C ILE A 258 -5.15 -19.76 16.70
N LYS A 259 -4.16 -20.33 16.02
CA LYS A 259 -2.79 -19.81 15.97
C LYS A 259 -2.46 -19.38 14.55
N ARG A 260 -2.28 -18.09 14.33
CA ARG A 260 -1.85 -17.53 13.04
C ARG A 260 -0.36 -17.28 13.04
N LYS A 261 0.32 -17.78 12.03
CA LYS A 261 1.72 -17.50 11.76
C LYS A 261 1.83 -16.74 10.44
N TYR A 262 2.43 -15.59 10.49
CA TYR A 262 2.74 -14.77 9.30
C TYR A 262 4.08 -15.22 8.71
N LYS A 263 4.17 -15.13 7.39
CA LYS A 263 5.39 -15.41 6.63
C LYS A 263 5.41 -14.49 5.40
N GLY A 264 5.95 -13.29 5.57
CA GLY A 264 5.80 -12.22 4.59
C GLY A 264 4.31 -11.89 4.41
N CYS A 265 3.87 -11.86 3.16
CA CYS A 265 2.45 -11.67 2.83
C CYS A 265 1.61 -12.97 2.90
N ASN A 266 2.16 -14.07 3.40
CA ASN A 266 1.44 -15.33 3.58
C ASN A 266 1.05 -15.53 5.03
N THR A 267 -0.09 -16.15 5.28
CA THR A 267 -0.52 -16.58 6.61
C THR A 267 -0.74 -18.09 6.68
N LYS A 268 -0.49 -18.65 7.85
CA LYS A 268 -0.83 -20.03 8.17
C LYS A 268 -1.64 -20.06 9.45
N ASP A 269 -2.91 -20.39 9.34
CA ASP A 269 -3.81 -20.59 10.46
C ASP A 269 -3.82 -22.04 10.89
N THR A 270 -3.71 -22.27 12.20
CA THR A 270 -3.85 -23.61 12.80
C THR A 270 -5.00 -23.54 13.78
N TYR A 271 -6.05 -24.32 13.52
CA TYR A 271 -7.27 -24.39 14.32
C TYR A 271 -7.18 -25.61 15.26
N LEU A 272 -7.35 -25.38 16.56
CA LEU A 272 -7.28 -26.41 17.62
C LEU A 272 -6.04 -27.34 17.50
N GLY A 273 -4.93 -26.81 16.96
CA GLY A 273 -3.72 -27.60 16.74
C GLY A 273 -3.73 -28.57 15.55
N LEU A 274 -4.86 -28.80 14.93
CA LEU A 274 -5.08 -29.87 13.93
C LEU A 274 -5.21 -29.33 12.50
N LEU A 275 -6.23 -28.51 12.23
CA LEU A 275 -6.50 -27.98 10.89
C LEU A 275 -5.55 -26.81 10.56
N LYS A 276 -4.82 -26.94 9.45
CA LYS A 276 -3.87 -25.92 8.98
C LYS A 276 -4.34 -25.36 7.64
N ILE A 277 -4.65 -24.07 7.60
CA ILE A 277 -5.03 -23.34 6.38
C ILE A 277 -3.92 -22.33 6.05
N ARG A 278 -3.44 -22.35 4.81
CA ARG A 278 -2.56 -21.32 4.27
C ARG A 278 -3.38 -20.34 3.45
N THR A 279 -3.14 -19.06 3.65
CA THR A 279 -3.75 -17.98 2.87
C THR A 279 -2.63 -17.08 2.38
N GLU A 280 -2.61 -16.83 1.06
CA GLU A 280 -1.75 -15.82 0.46
C GLU A 280 -2.53 -14.51 0.34
N GLU A 281 -1.88 -13.40 0.63
CA GLU A 281 -2.50 -12.10 0.30
C GLU A 281 -2.71 -12.01 -1.20
N PRO A 282 -3.85 -11.50 -1.67
CA PRO A 282 -4.04 -11.26 -3.09
C PRO A 282 -3.00 -10.26 -3.61
N ILE A 283 -2.50 -10.49 -4.80
CA ILE A 283 -1.60 -9.54 -5.47
C ILE A 283 -2.46 -8.35 -5.89
N ILE A 284 -2.10 -7.16 -5.39
CA ILE A 284 -2.73 -5.91 -5.80
C ILE A 284 -2.00 -5.42 -7.04
N THR A 285 -2.75 -5.22 -8.11
CA THR A 285 -2.26 -4.67 -9.38
C THR A 285 -2.73 -3.24 -9.63
N PHE A 286 -3.57 -2.71 -8.74
CA PHE A 286 -4.12 -1.37 -8.81
C PHE A 286 -3.22 -0.39 -8.05
N ASP A 287 -2.88 0.73 -8.69
CA ASP A 287 -2.08 1.78 -8.09
C ASP A 287 -2.95 2.67 -7.19
N THR A 288 -2.92 2.38 -5.89
CA THR A 288 -3.68 3.13 -4.89
C THR A 288 -3.09 4.51 -4.59
N ALA A 289 -1.84 4.77 -4.96
CA ALA A 289 -1.22 6.09 -4.79
C ALA A 289 -1.83 7.15 -5.72
N ASN A 290 -2.32 6.70 -6.89
CA ASN A 290 -3.02 7.55 -7.86
C ASN A 290 -4.55 7.56 -7.72
N LEU A 291 -5.08 6.90 -6.68
CA LEU A 291 -6.51 6.89 -6.41
C LEU A 291 -6.99 8.31 -6.06
N PRO A 292 -8.06 8.84 -6.72
CA PRO A 292 -8.52 10.19 -6.44
C PRO A 292 -9.09 10.29 -5.01
N ILE A 293 -8.65 11.34 -4.30
CA ILE A 293 -9.03 11.62 -2.91
C ILE A 293 -9.85 12.90 -2.91
N TYR A 294 -11.14 12.78 -2.61
CA TYR A 294 -12.06 13.91 -2.53
C TYR A 294 -12.19 14.37 -1.09
N ILE A 295 -11.90 15.65 -0.84
CA ILE A 295 -12.02 16.29 0.48
C ILE A 295 -13.22 17.23 0.42
N ILE A 296 -14.28 16.94 1.20
CA ILE A 296 -15.47 17.79 1.31
C ILE A 296 -15.12 18.95 2.23
N ASN A 297 -15.09 20.16 1.71
CA ASN A 297 -14.70 21.32 2.50
C ASN A 297 -15.75 22.44 2.46
N PHE A 298 -15.97 23.04 3.63
CA PHE A 298 -16.78 24.26 3.82
C PHE A 298 -16.18 25.09 4.95
N ASN A 299 -15.58 26.23 4.63
CA ASN A 299 -15.02 27.21 5.57
C ASN A 299 -13.99 26.65 6.60
N ARG A 300 -13.28 25.55 6.30
CA ARG A 300 -12.33 24.86 7.20
C ARG A 300 -10.90 24.84 6.65
N LEU A 301 -10.27 26.02 6.57
CA LEU A 301 -8.94 26.18 5.95
C LEU A 301 -7.81 25.49 6.74
N SER A 302 -7.80 25.66 8.07
CA SER A 302 -6.74 25.10 8.93
C SER A 302 -6.73 23.58 8.89
N TYR A 303 -7.90 22.95 8.89
CA TYR A 303 -8.03 21.50 8.78
C TYR A 303 -7.68 21.01 7.38
N LEU A 304 -8.16 21.70 6.33
CA LEU A 304 -7.82 21.36 4.95
C LEU A 304 -6.31 21.34 4.72
N LYS A 305 -5.58 22.33 5.23
CA LYS A 305 -4.12 22.36 5.15
C LYS A 305 -3.46 21.19 5.87
N GLN A 306 -3.97 20.80 7.03
CA GLN A 306 -3.43 19.69 7.81
C GLN A 306 -3.62 18.35 7.10
N ILE A 307 -4.83 18.08 6.58
CA ILE A 307 -5.06 16.82 5.85
C ILE A 307 -4.27 16.76 4.55
N ILE A 308 -4.17 17.85 3.80
CA ILE A 308 -3.35 17.91 2.58
C ILE A 308 -1.89 17.60 2.91
N LYS A 309 -1.31 18.27 3.92
CA LYS A 309 0.05 17.99 4.38
C LYS A 309 0.25 16.51 4.75
N MET A 310 -0.68 15.94 5.52
CA MET A 310 -0.64 14.51 5.82
C MET A 310 -0.63 13.65 4.55
N LEU A 311 -1.54 13.91 3.61
CA LEU A 311 -1.61 13.14 2.36
C LEU A 311 -0.32 13.23 1.54
N GLU A 312 0.28 14.43 1.45
CA GLU A 312 1.57 14.65 0.78
C GLU A 312 2.70 13.84 1.46
N GLU A 313 2.76 13.84 2.80
CA GLU A 313 3.72 13.04 3.57
C GLU A 313 3.55 11.53 3.32
N TYR A 314 2.33 11.07 3.02
CA TYR A 314 2.04 9.69 2.61
C TYR A 314 2.27 9.43 1.11
N GLY A 315 2.70 10.45 0.33
CA GLY A 315 2.93 10.35 -1.11
C GLY A 315 1.64 10.23 -1.93
N LEU A 316 0.54 10.80 -1.44
CA LEU A 316 -0.78 10.79 -2.04
C LEU A 316 -1.08 12.18 -2.59
N HIS A 317 -0.97 12.36 -3.91
CA HIS A 317 -1.03 13.68 -4.56
C HIS A 317 -2.25 13.89 -5.44
N ASN A 318 -3.05 12.85 -5.73
CA ASN A 318 -4.27 12.99 -6.53
C ASN A 318 -5.43 13.49 -5.66
N ILE A 319 -5.31 14.75 -5.22
CA ILE A 319 -6.20 15.42 -4.28
C ILE A 319 -7.19 16.30 -5.04
N HIS A 320 -8.47 16.15 -4.71
CA HIS A 320 -9.59 16.95 -5.21
C HIS A 320 -10.30 17.62 -4.03
N ILE A 321 -10.39 18.94 -4.05
CA ILE A 321 -11.08 19.73 -3.02
C ILE A 321 -12.48 20.03 -3.52
N ILE A 322 -13.50 19.61 -2.78
CA ILE A 322 -14.90 20.00 -3.05
C ILE A 322 -15.23 21.21 -2.20
N ASP A 323 -15.24 22.37 -2.83
CA ASP A 323 -15.65 23.62 -2.15
C ASP A 323 -17.17 23.75 -2.16
N ASN A 324 -17.76 23.51 -1.03
CA ASN A 324 -19.21 23.50 -0.81
C ASN A 324 -19.75 24.93 -0.55
N VAL A 325 -19.31 25.89 -1.36
CA VAL A 325 -19.65 27.34 -1.30
C VAL A 325 -19.08 28.03 -0.05
N SER A 326 -17.77 27.90 0.14
CA SER A 326 -17.07 28.59 1.23
C SER A 326 -17.15 30.09 1.10
N THR A 327 -17.38 30.78 2.24
CA THR A 327 -17.49 32.24 2.35
C THR A 327 -16.41 32.86 3.24
N TYR A 328 -15.58 32.05 3.90
CA TYR A 328 -14.46 32.49 4.73
C TYR A 328 -13.37 33.10 3.87
N PRO A 329 -13.05 34.41 4.00
CA PRO A 329 -12.14 35.09 3.07
C PRO A 329 -10.75 34.44 2.92
N PRO A 330 -10.06 33.99 4.00
CA PRO A 330 -8.80 33.28 3.84
C PRO A 330 -8.93 31.96 3.08
N MET A 331 -10.07 31.28 3.16
CA MET A 331 -10.35 30.05 2.41
C MET A 331 -10.49 30.33 0.92
N ILE A 332 -11.28 31.35 0.57
CA ILE A 332 -11.47 31.77 -0.84
C ILE A 332 -10.12 32.08 -1.49
N GLU A 333 -9.25 32.80 -0.76
CA GLU A 333 -7.92 33.14 -1.27
C GLU A 333 -7.02 31.92 -1.45
N TYR A 334 -7.07 30.98 -0.52
CA TYR A 334 -6.34 29.72 -0.63
C TYR A 334 -6.78 28.89 -1.84
N LEU A 335 -8.09 28.78 -2.09
CA LEU A 335 -8.64 28.00 -3.21
C LEU A 335 -8.24 28.53 -4.58
N LYS A 336 -7.95 29.84 -4.72
CA LYS A 336 -7.46 30.44 -5.98
C LYS A 336 -6.02 30.04 -6.32
N HIS A 337 -5.21 29.70 -5.30
CA HIS A 337 -3.77 29.51 -5.47
C HIS A 337 -3.30 28.08 -5.16
N THR A 338 -4.19 27.19 -4.73
CA THR A 338 -3.85 25.78 -4.47
C THR A 338 -3.45 25.06 -5.75
N PRO A 339 -2.45 24.16 -5.75
CA PRO A 339 -2.09 23.37 -6.92
C PRO A 339 -3.05 22.22 -7.20
N TYR A 340 -4.01 21.96 -6.30
CA TYR A 340 -4.95 20.85 -6.39
C TYR A 340 -6.21 21.21 -7.16
N THR A 341 -6.88 20.19 -7.72
CA THR A 341 -8.15 20.38 -8.41
C THR A 341 -9.24 20.83 -7.43
N VAL A 342 -9.87 21.97 -7.70
CA VAL A 342 -10.97 22.50 -6.90
C VAL A 342 -12.29 22.37 -7.68
N HIS A 343 -13.27 21.73 -7.05
CA HIS A 343 -14.64 21.62 -7.54
C HIS A 343 -15.52 22.63 -6.80
N HIS A 344 -15.86 23.72 -7.45
CA HIS A 344 -16.74 24.75 -6.87
C HIS A 344 -18.21 24.38 -7.07
N MET A 345 -18.93 24.18 -5.96
CA MET A 345 -20.34 23.84 -6.01
C MET A 345 -21.21 25.08 -6.24
N ASP A 346 -22.37 24.92 -6.88
CA ASP A 346 -23.35 25.95 -7.12
C ASP A 346 -24.15 26.33 -5.86
N ARG A 347 -24.21 25.44 -4.89
CA ARG A 347 -24.86 25.60 -3.57
C ARG A 347 -24.24 24.67 -2.54
N ASN A 348 -24.53 24.92 -1.27
CA ASN A 348 -24.12 24.03 -0.19
C ASN A 348 -25.02 22.79 -0.14
N TYR A 349 -24.46 21.63 -0.49
CA TYR A 349 -25.11 20.33 -0.45
C TYR A 349 -24.91 19.59 0.89
N GLY A 350 -24.24 20.21 1.87
CA GLY A 350 -23.84 19.55 3.12
C GLY A 350 -22.81 18.43 2.93
N HIS A 351 -22.71 17.56 3.91
CA HIS A 351 -21.79 16.41 3.90
C HIS A 351 -22.06 15.39 2.77
N MET A 352 -23.25 15.46 2.15
CA MET A 352 -23.63 14.56 1.06
C MET A 352 -23.28 15.09 -0.33
N VAL A 353 -22.56 16.18 -0.46
CA VAL A 353 -22.25 16.85 -1.74
C VAL A 353 -21.74 15.89 -2.80
N PHE A 354 -20.78 15.03 -2.47
CA PHE A 354 -20.21 14.07 -3.40
C PHE A 354 -21.25 13.09 -3.98
N PHE A 355 -22.32 12.80 -3.26
CA PHE A 355 -23.38 11.88 -3.68
C PHE A 355 -24.55 12.57 -4.36
N LEU A 356 -24.78 13.85 -4.04
CA LEU A 356 -25.93 14.62 -4.56
C LEU A 356 -25.61 15.37 -5.86
N ALA A 357 -24.35 15.86 -6.01
CA ALA A 357 -23.95 16.56 -7.22
C ALA A 357 -23.70 15.61 -8.38
N ASP A 358 -24.24 15.95 -9.54
CA ASP A 358 -24.14 15.13 -10.77
C ASP A 358 -22.72 15.06 -11.32
N GLU A 359 -21.89 16.06 -11.03
CA GLU A 359 -20.49 16.12 -11.43
C GLU A 359 -19.70 14.85 -11.04
N PHE A 360 -19.96 14.31 -9.86
CA PHE A 360 -19.25 13.13 -9.36
C PHE A 360 -19.88 11.79 -9.76
N LYS A 361 -20.98 11.80 -10.54
CA LYS A 361 -21.70 10.58 -10.90
C LYS A 361 -20.80 9.56 -11.61
N ASN A 362 -20.01 10.01 -12.59
CA ASN A 362 -19.15 9.10 -13.36
C ASN A 362 -18.10 8.42 -12.48
N VAL A 363 -17.46 9.17 -11.57
CA VAL A 363 -16.48 8.64 -10.61
C VAL A 363 -17.14 7.62 -9.69
N ARG A 364 -18.28 7.98 -9.06
CA ARG A 364 -19.00 7.08 -8.16
C ARG A 364 -19.38 5.74 -8.81
N GLU A 365 -19.74 5.77 -10.08
CA GLU A 365 -20.27 4.59 -10.78
C GLU A 365 -19.20 3.70 -11.38
N LYS A 366 -18.01 4.23 -11.69
CA LYS A 366 -17.00 3.53 -12.50
C LYS A 366 -15.63 3.39 -11.84
N GLU A 367 -15.31 4.19 -10.83
CA GLU A 367 -13.97 4.28 -10.30
C GLU A 367 -13.91 3.95 -8.80
N TYR A 368 -12.77 3.49 -8.32
CA TYR A 368 -12.45 3.52 -6.91
C TYR A 368 -12.02 4.94 -6.55
N TYR A 369 -12.44 5.42 -5.38
CA TYR A 369 -12.08 6.75 -4.87
C TYR A 369 -11.98 6.74 -3.36
N ALA A 370 -11.27 7.71 -2.80
CA ALA A 370 -11.34 8.00 -1.37
C ALA A 370 -12.18 9.27 -1.15
N LEU A 371 -12.90 9.29 -0.04
CA LEU A 371 -13.72 10.44 0.37
C LEU A 371 -13.49 10.71 1.84
N THR A 372 -13.38 11.99 2.21
CA THR A 372 -13.15 12.41 3.60
C THR A 372 -13.65 13.83 3.85
N ASP A 373 -13.90 14.13 5.13
CA ASP A 373 -13.95 15.51 5.63
C ASP A 373 -12.52 16.04 5.88
N PRO A 374 -12.30 17.36 5.97
CA PRO A 374 -10.97 17.95 6.10
C PRO A 374 -10.35 17.76 7.49
N ASP A 375 -11.12 17.36 8.49
CA ASP A 375 -10.76 17.33 9.92
C ASP A 375 -10.45 15.92 10.44
N VAL A 376 -10.21 14.96 9.55
CA VAL A 376 -9.85 13.57 9.87
C VAL A 376 -8.40 13.30 9.50
N ILE A 377 -7.53 13.13 10.50
CA ILE A 377 -6.09 12.94 10.33
C ILE A 377 -5.66 11.58 10.85
N ALA A 378 -4.90 10.82 10.06
CA ALA A 378 -4.32 9.56 10.50
C ALA A 378 -3.44 9.76 11.75
N ILE A 379 -3.46 8.78 12.68
CA ILE A 379 -2.57 8.82 13.86
C ILE A 379 -1.11 8.66 13.44
N ASP A 380 -0.19 9.12 14.30
CA ASP A 380 1.25 9.12 14.01
C ASP A 380 1.81 7.71 13.73
N ASP A 381 1.25 6.69 14.39
CA ASP A 381 1.61 5.27 14.16
C ASP A 381 0.95 4.67 12.93
N CYS A 382 0.14 5.43 12.17
CA CYS A 382 -0.55 4.90 11.01
C CYS A 382 0.47 4.54 9.92
N PRO A 383 0.42 3.32 9.39
CA PRO A 383 1.36 2.89 8.37
C PRO A 383 1.15 3.59 7.03
N PHE A 384 2.24 3.85 6.32
CA PHE A 384 2.24 4.46 4.99
C PHE A 384 1.43 3.68 3.94
N ASP A 385 1.11 2.41 4.20
CA ASP A 385 0.34 1.56 3.30
C ASP A 385 -1.18 1.57 3.56
N PHE A 386 -1.72 2.56 4.25
CA PHE A 386 -3.13 2.51 4.66
C PHE A 386 -4.10 2.50 3.46
N MET A 387 -3.79 3.21 2.37
CA MET A 387 -4.61 3.17 1.15
C MET A 387 -4.61 1.77 0.52
N ASP A 388 -3.43 1.15 0.38
CA ASP A 388 -3.29 -0.22 -0.07
C ASP A 388 -4.03 -1.20 0.84
N TYR A 389 -3.94 -0.98 2.15
CA TYR A 389 -4.60 -1.80 3.14
C TYR A 389 -6.12 -1.72 3.01
N PHE A 390 -6.69 -0.53 2.87
CA PHE A 390 -8.13 -0.34 2.67
C PHE A 390 -8.60 -0.98 1.38
N TYR A 391 -7.88 -0.78 0.28
CA TYR A 391 -8.20 -1.39 -1.00
C TYR A 391 -8.15 -2.93 -0.91
N ARG A 392 -7.14 -3.53 -0.27
CA ARG A 392 -7.04 -4.97 -0.03
C ARG A 392 -8.22 -5.53 0.76
N ILE A 393 -8.60 -4.83 1.82
CA ILE A 393 -9.77 -5.22 2.62
C ILE A 393 -11.04 -5.16 1.78
N LEU A 394 -11.21 -4.15 0.94
CA LEU A 394 -12.33 -4.11 -0.01
C LEU A 394 -12.34 -5.34 -0.94
N GLN A 395 -11.20 -5.75 -1.47
CA GLN A 395 -11.11 -6.95 -2.33
C GLN A 395 -11.43 -8.24 -1.54
N GLN A 396 -10.95 -8.32 -0.31
CA GLN A 396 -11.16 -9.49 0.55
C GLN A 396 -12.62 -9.63 1.01
N TYR A 397 -13.34 -8.52 1.15
CA TYR A 397 -14.72 -8.48 1.65
C TYR A 397 -15.69 -7.87 0.63
N PRO A 398 -16.04 -8.58 -0.46
CA PRO A 398 -16.82 -8.04 -1.59
C PRO A 398 -18.25 -7.60 -1.22
N LYS A 399 -18.76 -7.99 -0.05
CA LYS A 399 -20.08 -7.58 0.46
C LYS A 399 -20.10 -6.17 1.06
N PHE A 400 -18.93 -5.55 1.23
CA PHE A 400 -18.77 -4.21 1.79
C PHE A 400 -18.37 -3.22 0.69
N ASN A 401 -18.84 -1.99 0.81
CA ASN A 401 -18.70 -0.98 -0.23
C ASN A 401 -17.64 0.07 0.08
N LYS A 402 -17.26 0.18 1.33
CA LYS A 402 -16.20 1.09 1.78
C LYS A 402 -15.42 0.53 2.97
N VAL A 403 -14.15 0.90 3.04
CA VAL A 403 -13.24 0.61 4.16
C VAL A 403 -12.53 1.90 4.54
N GLY A 404 -12.51 2.22 5.81
CA GLY A 404 -11.86 3.44 6.28
C GLY A 404 -11.41 3.36 7.73
N PHE A 405 -10.86 4.46 8.21
CA PHE A 405 -10.38 4.56 9.57
C PHE A 405 -11.47 4.37 10.60
N SER A 406 -11.12 3.79 11.74
CA SER A 406 -11.81 4.05 13.00
C SER A 406 -11.26 5.34 13.63
N LEU A 407 -12.03 5.93 14.52
CA LEU A 407 -11.63 7.14 15.21
C LEU A 407 -11.04 6.81 16.58
N LYS A 408 -9.83 7.34 16.83
CA LYS A 408 -9.14 7.20 18.11
C LYS A 408 -9.83 8.06 19.17
N THR A 409 -10.05 7.50 20.34
CA THR A 409 -10.76 8.19 21.44
C THR A 409 -10.07 8.08 22.80
N ASP A 410 -9.03 7.25 22.91
CA ASP A 410 -8.34 6.98 24.18
C ASP A 410 -7.30 8.06 24.55
N ASP A 411 -6.92 8.91 23.60
CA ASP A 411 -5.96 10.02 23.77
C ASP A 411 -6.62 11.43 23.72
N ILE A 412 -7.95 11.51 23.82
CA ILE A 412 -8.67 12.80 23.84
C ILE A 412 -8.41 13.53 25.16
N ASP A 413 -7.80 14.71 25.08
CA ASP A 413 -7.65 15.67 26.18
C ASP A 413 -8.83 16.65 26.13
N GLY A 414 -9.81 16.48 26.96
CA GLY A 414 -10.97 17.38 27.01
C GLY A 414 -11.64 17.39 28.37
N THR A 415 -12.69 18.20 28.52
CA THR A 415 -13.55 18.13 29.71
C THR A 415 -14.04 16.70 29.86
N ALA A 416 -13.95 16.12 31.06
CA ALA A 416 -14.31 14.72 31.32
C ALA A 416 -15.68 14.32 30.73
N THR A 417 -16.62 15.22 30.74
CA THR A 417 -17.99 15.02 30.22
C THR A 417 -18.01 14.80 28.68
N ALA A 418 -17.28 15.60 27.92
CA ALA A 418 -17.24 15.45 26.45
C ALA A 418 -16.53 14.17 26.07
N LYS A 419 -15.42 13.84 26.73
CA LYS A 419 -14.65 12.61 26.51
C LYS A 419 -15.50 11.35 26.72
N GLU A 420 -16.21 11.25 27.83
CA GLU A 420 -17.06 10.09 28.13
C GLU A 420 -18.18 9.92 27.09
N LEU A 421 -18.81 11.03 26.69
CA LEU A 421 -19.86 11.00 25.66
C LEU A 421 -19.32 10.52 24.30
N LEU A 422 -18.15 11.00 23.89
CA LEU A 422 -17.50 10.64 22.65
C LEU A 422 -17.09 9.16 22.65
N ILE A 423 -16.46 8.69 23.73
CA ILE A 423 -16.07 7.27 23.89
C ILE A 423 -17.32 6.38 23.84
N LYS A 424 -18.40 6.76 24.54
CA LYS A 424 -19.67 6.02 24.55
C LYS A 424 -20.30 5.97 23.16
N TRP A 425 -20.27 7.11 22.43
CA TRP A 425 -20.77 7.20 21.06
C TRP A 425 -19.97 6.30 20.10
N GLU A 426 -18.64 6.42 20.06
CA GLU A 426 -17.79 5.62 19.19
C GLU A 426 -17.82 4.13 19.52
N SER A 427 -17.94 3.74 20.79
CA SER A 427 -17.96 2.34 21.22
C SER A 427 -19.01 1.48 20.50
N GLN A 428 -20.11 2.10 20.03
CA GLN A 428 -21.15 1.39 19.28
C GLN A 428 -20.65 0.78 17.96
N TYR A 429 -19.60 1.34 17.35
CA TYR A 429 -19.07 0.93 16.06
C TYR A 429 -18.10 -0.26 16.13
N TYR A 430 -17.64 -0.63 17.33
CA TYR A 430 -16.68 -1.73 17.56
C TYR A 430 -17.34 -3.06 17.97
N LYS A 431 -18.67 -3.15 17.92
CA LYS A 431 -19.44 -4.32 18.41
C LYS A 431 -19.30 -5.55 17.53
N LYS A 432 -19.16 -5.41 16.21
CA LYS A 432 -19.15 -6.53 15.25
C LYS A 432 -17.79 -6.69 14.59
N ARG A 433 -16.93 -7.48 15.19
CA ARG A 433 -15.61 -7.79 14.65
C ARG A 433 -15.68 -8.83 13.53
N LEU A 434 -14.93 -8.64 12.44
CA LEU A 434 -14.88 -9.50 11.26
C LEU A 434 -13.69 -10.47 11.25
N ASN A 435 -12.63 -10.19 12.02
CA ASN A 435 -11.43 -11.00 12.06
C ASN A 435 -10.96 -11.29 13.50
N ASN A 436 -10.09 -12.28 13.66
CA ASN A 436 -9.64 -12.75 14.99
C ASN A 436 -8.31 -12.14 15.42
N PHE A 437 -7.62 -11.41 14.54
CA PHE A 437 -6.27 -10.88 14.78
C PHE A 437 -6.19 -9.39 14.39
N ALA A 438 -5.41 -8.62 15.14
CA ALA A 438 -5.14 -7.23 14.82
C ALA A 438 -4.29 -7.11 13.51
N PRO A 439 -4.46 -6.07 12.70
CA PRO A 439 -5.47 -5.02 12.89
C PRO A 439 -6.89 -5.57 12.87
N TYR A 440 -7.69 -5.18 13.87
CA TYR A 440 -9.08 -5.63 13.90
C TYR A 440 -9.91 -4.91 12.85
N LEU A 441 -10.91 -5.61 12.33
CA LEU A 441 -11.86 -5.10 11.35
C LEU A 441 -13.25 -5.17 11.94
N TYR A 442 -14.00 -4.08 11.84
CA TYR A 442 -15.33 -3.97 12.41
C TYR A 442 -16.36 -3.69 11.32
N ALA A 443 -17.38 -4.56 11.22
CA ALA A 443 -18.52 -4.32 10.33
C ALA A 443 -19.40 -3.24 10.95
N SER A 444 -19.18 -1.99 10.53
CA SER A 444 -19.90 -0.83 11.05
C SER A 444 -20.02 0.26 9.99
N SER A 445 -20.98 1.17 10.16
CA SER A 445 -21.11 2.32 9.28
C SER A 445 -19.88 3.23 9.42
N ILE A 446 -19.49 3.82 8.31
CA ILE A 446 -18.56 4.94 8.25
C ILE A 446 -19.40 6.12 7.76
N ASP A 447 -19.31 7.22 8.48
CA ASP A 447 -19.84 8.51 8.06
C ASP A 447 -18.85 9.15 7.06
N THR A 448 -18.53 10.40 7.14
CA THR A 448 -17.60 11.13 6.28
C THR A 448 -16.13 11.04 6.73
N THR A 449 -15.80 10.09 7.62
CA THR A 449 -14.40 9.75 7.93
C THR A 449 -13.68 9.17 6.72
N PHE A 450 -12.38 9.39 6.61
CA PHE A 450 -11.57 8.94 5.49
C PHE A 450 -11.80 7.46 5.17
N ALA A 451 -12.32 7.19 3.97
CA ALA A 451 -12.58 5.83 3.50
C ALA A 451 -12.35 5.68 2.00
N VAL A 452 -11.91 4.50 1.59
CA VAL A 452 -11.85 4.06 0.18
C VAL A 452 -13.16 3.39 -0.18
N TYR A 453 -13.74 3.80 -1.29
CA TYR A 453 -15.03 3.36 -1.81
C TYR A 453 -14.86 2.53 -3.08
N ARG A 454 -15.73 1.54 -3.22
CA ARG A 454 -15.92 0.76 -4.45
C ARG A 454 -16.86 1.50 -5.40
N PRO A 455 -16.67 1.39 -6.74
CA PRO A 455 -17.64 1.90 -7.72
C PRO A 455 -19.06 1.38 -7.45
N GLN A 456 -20.06 2.26 -7.46
CA GLN A 456 -21.46 1.90 -7.22
C GLN A 456 -22.44 2.79 -7.97
N LYS A 457 -23.40 2.14 -8.70
CA LYS A 457 -24.49 2.84 -9.39
C LYS A 457 -25.59 3.35 -8.44
N GLU A 458 -25.86 2.63 -7.35
CA GLU A 458 -26.99 2.90 -6.45
C GLU A 458 -26.52 3.23 -5.03
N TRP A 459 -26.18 4.49 -4.77
CA TRP A 459 -25.77 4.94 -3.43
C TRP A 459 -26.95 5.07 -2.43
N LYS A 460 -28.20 5.15 -2.90
CA LYS A 460 -29.41 5.20 -2.04
C LYS A 460 -29.80 3.84 -1.45
N ASN A 461 -29.16 2.75 -1.88
CA ASN A 461 -29.47 1.41 -1.41
C ASN A 461 -28.87 1.16 -0.02
N LYS A 462 -29.56 0.39 0.84
CA LYS A 462 -29.06 -0.05 2.16
C LYS A 462 -27.70 -0.75 2.11
N SER A 463 -27.36 -1.37 1.00
CA SER A 463 -26.05 -2.00 0.78
C SER A 463 -24.90 -0.99 0.78
N PHE A 464 -25.14 0.25 0.36
CA PHE A 464 -24.15 1.33 0.33
C PHE A 464 -23.57 1.65 1.72
N TYR A 465 -24.37 1.52 2.77
CA TYR A 465 -23.96 1.78 4.15
C TYR A 465 -23.13 0.64 4.78
N LYS A 466 -22.94 -0.48 4.06
CA LYS A 466 -22.08 -1.56 4.54
C LYS A 466 -20.62 -1.14 4.44
N ALA A 467 -20.01 -0.89 5.59
CA ALA A 467 -18.65 -0.44 5.69
C ALA A 467 -17.83 -1.28 6.67
N ILE A 468 -16.52 -1.21 6.53
CA ILE A 468 -15.56 -1.78 7.48
C ILE A 468 -14.73 -0.64 8.06
N ARG A 469 -14.75 -0.49 9.39
CA ARG A 469 -13.80 0.32 10.14
C ARG A 469 -12.59 -0.52 10.49
N THR A 470 -11.41 0.06 10.35
CA THR A 470 -10.14 -0.58 10.73
C THR A 470 -9.79 -0.22 12.17
N GLY A 471 -9.08 -1.09 12.88
CA GLY A 471 -8.53 -0.77 14.20
C GLY A 471 -7.03 -0.48 14.15
N TYR A 472 -6.46 -0.15 15.30
CA TYR A 472 -5.03 0.16 15.44
C TYR A 472 -4.15 -0.81 14.64
N PRO A 473 -3.13 -0.32 13.92
CA PRO A 473 -2.66 1.07 13.84
C PRO A 473 -3.30 1.90 12.70
N TYR A 474 -4.35 1.41 12.04
CA TYR A 474 -5.06 2.12 10.98
C TYR A 474 -6.25 2.88 11.58
N GLU A 475 -5.94 3.91 12.32
CA GLU A 475 -6.89 4.79 13.01
C GLU A 475 -6.64 6.25 12.66
N ALA A 476 -7.62 7.11 12.88
CA ALA A 476 -7.52 8.54 12.68
C ALA A 476 -8.03 9.31 13.89
N ARG A 477 -7.63 10.57 14.02
CA ARG A 477 -8.20 11.54 14.95
C ARG A 477 -9.20 12.42 14.22
N HIS A 478 -10.34 12.69 14.84
CA HIS A 478 -11.27 13.72 14.41
C HIS A 478 -10.88 15.00 15.16
N LEU A 479 -10.21 15.91 14.50
CA LEU A 479 -9.53 17.06 15.10
C LEU A 479 -10.43 17.93 15.99
N PRO A 480 -11.72 18.19 15.66
CA PRO A 480 -12.62 18.92 16.53
C PRO A 480 -12.77 18.34 17.94
N TRP A 481 -12.56 17.04 18.13
CA TRP A 481 -12.66 16.38 19.45
C TRP A 481 -11.50 16.72 20.40
N TYR A 482 -10.41 17.25 19.85
CA TYR A 482 -9.17 17.60 20.58
C TYR A 482 -9.05 19.11 20.86
N LYS A 483 -10.09 19.88 20.54
CA LYS A 483 -10.12 21.32 20.80
C LYS A 483 -10.76 21.63 22.14
N ASP A 484 -10.25 22.70 22.78
CA ASP A 484 -10.94 23.31 23.90
C ASP A 484 -12.16 24.09 23.37
N LEU A 485 -13.33 23.77 23.88
CA LEU A 485 -14.58 24.43 23.51
C LEU A 485 -14.65 25.90 23.97
N PHE A 486 -13.76 26.31 24.87
CA PHE A 486 -13.69 27.68 25.40
C PHE A 486 -12.63 28.55 24.69
N ASP A 487 -11.75 27.94 23.88
CA ASP A 487 -10.72 28.65 23.10
C ASP A 487 -10.88 28.38 21.59
N LEU A 488 -11.94 28.98 21.02
CA LEU A 488 -12.26 28.84 19.60
C LEU A 488 -11.47 29.85 18.76
N SER A 489 -10.82 29.39 17.70
CA SER A 489 -10.17 30.24 16.70
C SER A 489 -11.17 31.12 15.94
N GLU A 490 -10.69 32.14 15.25
CA GLU A 490 -11.55 33.00 14.40
C GLU A 490 -12.22 32.19 13.27
N GLU A 491 -11.54 31.18 12.74
CA GLU A 491 -12.10 30.23 11.77
C GLU A 491 -13.26 29.43 12.38
N ASP A 492 -13.10 28.90 13.60
CA ASP A 492 -14.14 28.14 14.28
C ASP A 492 -15.37 29.00 14.59
N LYS A 493 -15.14 30.25 15.03
CA LYS A 493 -16.22 31.23 15.28
C LYS A 493 -16.95 31.60 13.97
N PHE A 494 -16.20 31.74 12.86
CA PHE A 494 -16.79 32.02 11.55
C PHE A 494 -17.60 30.83 11.06
N TYR A 495 -17.05 29.61 11.16
CA TYR A 495 -17.74 28.39 10.79
C TYR A 495 -19.04 28.20 11.57
N ALA A 496 -19.01 28.38 12.90
CA ALA A 496 -20.20 28.25 13.76
C ALA A 496 -21.33 29.23 13.38
N LYS A 497 -20.99 30.41 12.83
CA LYS A 497 -21.98 31.40 12.35
C LYS A 497 -22.58 31.07 10.98
N THR A 498 -21.84 30.32 10.14
CA THR A 498 -22.21 30.06 8.74
C THR A 498 -22.73 28.63 8.51
N ASP A 499 -22.59 27.75 9.50
CA ASP A 499 -23.06 26.36 9.41
C ASP A 499 -24.59 26.29 9.45
N CYS A 500 -25.15 25.72 8.39
CA CYS A 500 -26.61 25.59 8.22
C CYS A 500 -27.21 24.33 8.87
N GLY A 501 -26.59 23.78 9.92
CA GLY A 501 -27.16 22.66 10.70
C GLY A 501 -26.57 21.29 10.41
N SER A 502 -25.40 21.21 9.77
CA SER A 502 -24.60 19.99 9.77
C SER A 502 -23.97 19.82 11.15
N GLY A 503 -24.29 18.70 11.81
CA GLY A 503 -23.94 18.40 13.19
C GLY A 503 -22.57 18.84 13.69
N ASN A 504 -22.54 19.97 14.40
CA ASN A 504 -21.32 20.53 14.97
C ASN A 504 -21.14 20.03 16.41
N TRP A 505 -20.14 19.19 16.65
CA TRP A 505 -19.72 18.76 17.98
C TRP A 505 -19.29 19.93 18.90
N ASN A 506 -19.11 21.12 18.32
CA ASN A 506 -18.79 22.37 19.05
C ASN A 506 -20.04 23.12 19.56
N ASN A 507 -21.23 22.57 19.35
CA ASN A 507 -22.46 23.22 19.80
C ASN A 507 -22.99 22.54 21.08
N THR A 508 -23.08 23.29 22.20
CA THR A 508 -23.60 22.81 23.48
C THR A 508 -24.98 22.17 23.38
N SER A 509 -25.84 22.65 22.48
CA SER A 509 -27.18 22.08 22.26
C SER A 509 -27.12 20.66 21.65
N GLN A 510 -26.10 20.33 20.85
CA GLN A 510 -25.92 18.99 20.30
C GLN A 510 -25.31 18.03 21.30
N LEU A 511 -24.38 18.49 22.14
CA LEU A 511 -23.90 17.71 23.27
C LEU A 511 -25.04 17.34 24.22
N GLU A 512 -26.02 18.24 24.44
CA GLU A 512 -27.24 17.95 25.20
C GLU A 512 -28.14 16.93 24.49
N GLN A 513 -28.39 17.07 23.18
CA GLN A 513 -29.17 16.11 22.40
C GLN A 513 -28.50 14.71 22.37
N ILE A 514 -27.18 14.64 22.25
CA ILE A 514 -26.42 13.39 22.33
C ILE A 514 -26.53 12.81 23.74
N ARG A 515 -26.42 13.62 24.77
CA ARG A 515 -26.60 13.20 26.16
C ARG A 515 -27.98 12.62 26.40
N GLU A 516 -29.04 13.26 25.90
CA GLU A 516 -30.41 12.74 25.95
C GLU A 516 -30.58 11.46 25.17
N CYS A 517 -30.01 11.37 23.96
CA CYS A 517 -30.04 10.15 23.12
C CYS A 517 -29.28 8.98 23.78
N LEU A 518 -28.16 9.25 24.45
CA LEU A 518 -27.40 8.24 25.19
C LEU A 518 -28.09 7.82 26.50
N ASN A 519 -28.75 8.74 27.15
CA ASN A 519 -29.52 8.46 28.39
C ASN A 519 -30.83 7.71 28.08
N SER A 520 -31.45 7.93 26.94
CA SER A 520 -32.63 7.21 26.48
C SER A 520 -32.39 5.79 25.99
N LYS A 521 -31.13 5.48 25.57
CA LYS A 521 -30.70 4.13 25.24
C LYS A 521 -30.11 3.49 26.49
N THR A 522 -30.93 2.75 27.24
CA THR A 522 -30.47 1.87 28.32
C THR A 522 -29.26 1.04 27.84
N VAL A 523 -28.17 1.14 28.60
CA VAL A 523 -26.94 0.36 28.34
C VAL A 523 -27.29 -1.12 28.41
N ASP A 524 -27.22 -1.79 27.26
CA ASP A 524 -27.41 -3.25 27.19
C ASP A 524 -26.24 -3.94 27.90
N PHE A 525 -26.39 -4.35 29.15
CA PHE A 525 -25.44 -5.15 29.90
C PHE A 525 -25.30 -6.53 29.24
N TRP A 526 -24.16 -7.20 29.42
CA TRP A 526 -23.86 -8.52 28.84
C TRP A 526 -24.94 -9.59 29.13
N TRP A 527 -25.74 -9.44 30.17
CA TRP A 527 -26.93 -10.23 30.49
C TRP A 527 -28.01 -10.21 29.38
N GLU A 528 -28.09 -9.17 28.56
CA GLU A 528 -29.03 -9.11 27.43
C GLU A 528 -28.74 -10.11 26.31
N ASN A 529 -27.51 -10.62 26.24
CA ASN A 529 -27.14 -11.70 25.33
C ASN A 529 -27.56 -13.07 25.87
N ILE A 530 -27.81 -13.20 27.17
CA ILE A 530 -28.30 -14.43 27.79
C ILE A 530 -29.82 -14.45 27.78
N PHE A 531 -30.44 -13.35 28.18
CA PHE A 531 -31.91 -13.23 28.14
C PHE A 531 -32.30 -11.76 27.96
N SER A 532 -33.01 -11.43 26.87
CA SER A 532 -33.56 -10.10 26.67
C SER A 532 -34.87 -10.12 25.89
N ILE A 533 -35.77 -9.20 26.21
CA ILE A 533 -37.02 -8.97 25.49
C ILE A 533 -37.07 -7.50 25.09
N LYS A 534 -36.97 -7.25 23.78
CA LYS A 534 -37.12 -5.90 23.18
C LYS A 534 -38.47 -5.82 22.47
N LYS A 535 -39.31 -4.90 22.88
CA LYS A 535 -40.62 -4.61 22.27
C LYS A 535 -40.52 -3.33 21.47
N SER A 536 -40.86 -3.38 20.19
CA SER A 536 -41.10 -2.21 19.36
C SER A 536 -42.53 -2.20 18.86
N TYR A 537 -42.95 -1.11 18.25
CA TYR A 537 -44.33 -0.92 17.80
C TYR A 537 -44.86 -2.08 16.94
N ARG A 538 -44.01 -2.69 16.10
CA ARG A 538 -44.36 -3.79 15.19
C ARG A 538 -43.71 -5.14 15.49
N ARG A 539 -42.78 -5.25 16.46
CA ARG A 539 -42.03 -6.48 16.71
C ARG A 539 -41.68 -6.67 18.17
N THR A 540 -41.73 -7.93 18.61
CA THR A 540 -41.10 -8.35 19.87
C THR A 540 -39.88 -9.21 19.50
N ILE A 541 -38.72 -8.86 20.04
CA ILE A 541 -37.47 -9.64 19.89
C ILE A 541 -37.12 -10.21 21.23
N ILE A 542 -37.02 -11.54 21.30
CA ILE A 542 -36.57 -12.28 22.48
C ILE A 542 -35.20 -12.86 22.16
N ARG A 543 -34.24 -12.68 23.04
CA ARG A 543 -32.94 -13.36 22.95
C ARG A 543 -32.76 -14.27 24.15
N ILE A 544 -32.36 -15.53 23.92
CA ILE A 544 -32.08 -16.52 24.93
C ILE A 544 -30.77 -17.20 24.55
N LEU A 545 -29.76 -17.14 25.39
CA LEU A 545 -28.44 -17.75 25.17
C LEU A 545 -27.83 -17.44 23.78
N GLY A 546 -27.94 -16.18 23.33
CA GLY A 546 -27.44 -15.75 22.02
C GLY A 546 -28.37 -16.02 20.83
N CYS A 547 -29.40 -16.85 20.96
CA CYS A 547 -30.40 -17.08 19.91
C CYS A 547 -31.44 -15.96 19.87
N LYS A 548 -31.74 -15.45 18.67
CA LYS A 548 -32.69 -14.34 18.47
C LYS A 548 -34.00 -14.88 17.88
N PHE A 549 -35.08 -14.71 18.63
CA PHE A 549 -36.45 -14.99 18.20
C PHE A 549 -37.16 -13.67 17.90
N THR A 550 -37.76 -13.53 16.73
CA THR A 550 -38.48 -12.32 16.32
C THR A 550 -39.95 -12.65 16.08
N PHE A 551 -40.83 -12.01 16.82
CA PHE A 551 -42.28 -12.14 16.67
C PHE A 551 -42.81 -10.84 16.09
N ASN A 552 -43.48 -10.93 14.93
CA ASN A 552 -44.20 -9.79 14.36
C ASN A 552 -45.54 -9.64 15.09
N ARG A 553 -45.96 -8.41 15.36
CA ARG A 553 -47.31 -8.13 15.87
C ARG A 553 -48.22 -7.80 14.67
N GLU A 554 -49.27 -8.55 14.50
CA GLU A 554 -50.38 -8.14 13.63
C GLU A 554 -51.04 -6.91 14.24
N MET A 555 -51.25 -5.88 13.44
CA MET A 555 -51.94 -4.67 13.85
C MET A 555 -53.40 -4.83 13.54
N PRO A 556 -54.32 -4.37 14.42
CA PRO A 556 -55.72 -4.31 14.08
C PRO A 556 -55.90 -3.35 12.90
N GLY A 557 -56.15 -3.85 11.71
CA GLY A 557 -56.46 -3.04 10.53
C GLY A 557 -55.53 -3.23 9.29
N ASP A 558 -54.64 -4.23 9.28
CA ASP A 558 -53.95 -4.66 8.05
C ASP A 558 -54.71 -5.78 7.36
#